data_d5c49b00ea36fef2a3f063dbdb9118a2
#
_entry.id   d5c49b00ea36fef2a3f063dbdb9118a2
#
_cell.length_a   1.000
_cell.length_b   1.000
_cell.length_c   1.000
_cell.angle_alpha   90.00
_cell.angle_beta   90.00
_cell.angle_gamma   90.00
#
_symmetry.space_group_name_H-M   'P 1'
#
loop_
_entity.id
_entity.type
_entity.pdbx_description
1 polymer ?
#
loop_
_entity_poly.entity_id
_entity_poly.type
_entity_poly.pdbx_seq_one_letter_code
_entity_poly.pdbx_strand_id
1 'polypeptide(L)'
;YLNYVQYAILEAAAKKNVVIIGRGAFYTMKNVPNNISIRLVAPEEVRIQRLQKEFGWNEKQALQRIQESDTNRQGYHSSFYNVDINDSVNYHLVLNTGYLPIEDCAELIATYVKTIITPEKDDLGTKKVEDMLLCQKIINKLVFEHQVNIEFVHGEIEDNTFILQGVSQSEGVVEQALRIIKKELPDYQVKSAVSVIHDFKSFK
;
A
#
# COMPACT_ATOMS: atom_id res chain seq x y z
N TYR A 1 12.03 1.48 -5.39
CA TYR A 1 10.85 0.96 -6.09
C TYR A 1 9.59 1.12 -5.25
N LEU A 2 9.54 0.57 -4.02
CA LEU A 2 8.35 0.58 -3.17
C LEU A 2 7.81 1.98 -2.90
N ASN A 3 8.68 2.94 -2.58
CA ASN A 3 8.30 4.33 -2.33
C ASN A 3 7.54 4.97 -3.50
N TYR A 4 7.94 4.67 -4.75
CA TYR A 4 7.24 5.16 -5.94
C TYR A 4 5.88 4.48 -6.14
N VAL A 5 5.78 3.18 -5.83
CA VAL A 5 4.52 2.44 -5.90
C VAL A 5 3.53 2.98 -4.87
N GLN A 6 3.97 3.17 -3.63
CA GLN A 6 3.13 3.74 -2.57
C GLN A 6 2.70 5.16 -2.92
N TYR A 7 3.62 5.98 -3.41
CA TYR A 7 3.28 7.33 -3.89
C TYR A 7 2.21 7.32 -4.97
N ALA A 8 2.34 6.46 -5.99
CA ALA A 8 1.36 6.36 -7.07
C ALA A 8 -0.01 5.88 -6.59
N ILE A 9 -0.05 4.93 -5.63
CA ILE A 9 -1.29 4.47 -5.00
C ILE A 9 -1.97 5.63 -4.26
N LEU A 10 -1.23 6.37 -3.44
CA LEU A 10 -1.76 7.50 -2.66
C LEU A 10 -2.20 8.66 -3.55
N GLU A 11 -1.45 8.95 -4.63
CA GLU A 11 -1.83 9.97 -5.61
C GLU A 11 -3.11 9.58 -6.37
N ALA A 12 -3.28 8.28 -6.68
CA ALA A 12 -4.53 7.80 -7.26
C ALA A 12 -5.69 7.90 -6.25
N ALA A 13 -5.48 7.48 -5.00
CA ALA A 13 -6.49 7.53 -3.95
C ALA A 13 -6.96 8.96 -3.63
N ALA A 14 -6.04 9.94 -3.67
CA ALA A 14 -6.35 11.35 -3.46
C ALA A 14 -7.33 11.93 -4.50
N LYS A 15 -7.51 11.28 -5.67
CA LYS A 15 -8.51 11.67 -6.68
C LYS A 15 -9.94 11.30 -6.28
N LYS A 16 -10.12 10.55 -5.20
CA LYS A 16 -11.40 10.01 -4.70
C LYS A 16 -12.15 9.14 -5.73
N ASN A 17 -13.10 8.35 -5.26
CA ASN A 17 -13.95 7.50 -6.10
C ASN A 17 -13.16 6.67 -7.14
N VAL A 18 -12.07 6.04 -6.71
CA VAL A 18 -11.20 5.24 -7.57
C VAL A 18 -11.22 3.77 -7.18
N VAL A 19 -11.01 2.91 -8.17
CA VAL A 19 -10.74 1.49 -7.98
C VAL A 19 -9.26 1.25 -8.32
N ILE A 20 -8.49 0.78 -7.35
CA ILE A 20 -7.06 0.50 -7.52
C ILE A 20 -6.86 -1.01 -7.54
N ILE A 21 -6.24 -1.53 -8.59
CA ILE A 21 -6.06 -2.97 -8.79
C ILE A 21 -4.60 -3.36 -8.61
N GLY A 22 -4.35 -4.22 -7.63
CA GLY A 22 -3.04 -4.84 -7.40
C GLY A 22 -2.01 -3.94 -6.71
N ARG A 23 -0.73 -4.25 -6.91
CA ARG A 23 0.45 -3.54 -6.38
C ARG A 23 0.48 -3.34 -4.86
N GLY A 24 -0.27 -4.14 -4.10
CA GLY A 24 -0.33 -4.01 -2.64
C GLY A 24 -1.16 -2.82 -2.16
N ALA A 25 -2.05 -2.27 -3.00
CA ALA A 25 -2.91 -1.15 -2.62
C ALA A 25 -3.74 -1.46 -1.36
N PHE A 26 -4.25 -2.69 -1.23
CA PHE A 26 -5.00 -3.13 -0.04
C PHE A 26 -4.19 -2.98 1.25
N TYR A 27 -2.87 -3.20 1.21
CA TYR A 27 -1.97 -3.05 2.34
C TYR A 27 -1.61 -1.58 2.59
N THR A 28 -1.24 -0.85 1.53
CA THR A 28 -0.92 0.59 1.62
C THR A 28 -2.09 1.38 2.21
N MET A 29 -3.33 1.01 1.83
CA MET A 29 -4.56 1.70 2.26
C MET A 29 -5.23 1.07 3.49
N LYS A 30 -4.59 0.10 4.16
CA LYS A 30 -5.19 -0.71 5.22
C LYS A 30 -5.85 0.10 6.34
N ASN A 31 -5.23 1.21 6.74
CA ASN A 31 -5.69 2.02 7.87
C ASN A 31 -6.47 3.28 7.43
N VAL A 32 -6.94 3.31 6.18
CA VAL A 32 -7.71 4.44 5.67
C VAL A 32 -9.21 4.16 5.88
N PRO A 33 -9.94 5.00 6.63
CA PRO A 33 -11.32 4.72 7.08
C PRO A 33 -12.34 4.48 5.96
N ASN A 34 -12.15 5.10 4.80
CA ASN A 34 -13.02 4.97 3.62
C ASN A 34 -12.46 4.01 2.55
N ASN A 35 -11.43 3.23 2.88
CA ASN A 35 -10.92 2.19 2.00
C ASN A 35 -11.69 0.88 2.18
N ILE A 36 -12.07 0.26 1.08
CA ILE A 36 -12.63 -1.10 1.04
C ILE A 36 -11.71 -2.00 0.24
N SER A 37 -11.10 -2.96 0.91
CA SER A 37 -10.23 -3.97 0.31
C SER A 37 -11.03 -5.20 -0.05
N ILE A 38 -10.97 -5.60 -1.32
CA ILE A 38 -11.74 -6.73 -1.87
C ILE A 38 -10.81 -7.69 -2.56
N ARG A 39 -11.02 -8.97 -2.32
CA ARG A 39 -10.34 -10.06 -3.02
C ARG A 39 -11.34 -10.83 -3.87
N LEU A 40 -11.04 -10.97 -5.15
CA LEU A 40 -11.77 -11.86 -6.05
C LEU A 40 -10.98 -13.16 -6.21
N VAL A 41 -11.65 -14.28 -6.02
CA VAL A 41 -11.10 -15.62 -6.22
C VAL A 41 -11.98 -16.40 -7.20
N ALA A 42 -11.43 -17.45 -7.80
CA ALA A 42 -12.17 -18.42 -8.58
C ALA A 42 -11.43 -19.76 -8.56
N PRO A 43 -12.14 -20.91 -8.67
CA PRO A 43 -11.53 -22.22 -8.88
C PRO A 43 -10.61 -22.22 -10.10
N GLU A 44 -9.57 -23.06 -10.07
CA GLU A 44 -8.57 -23.14 -11.13
C GLU A 44 -9.19 -23.46 -12.48
N GLU A 45 -10.13 -24.40 -12.53
CA GLU A 45 -10.84 -24.81 -13.76
C GLU A 45 -11.60 -23.65 -14.39
N VAL A 46 -12.25 -22.83 -13.58
CA VAL A 46 -12.97 -21.64 -14.08
C VAL A 46 -11.98 -20.60 -14.63
N ARG A 47 -10.84 -20.43 -14.00
CA ARG A 47 -9.78 -19.53 -14.46
C ARG A 47 -9.17 -20.00 -15.77
N ILE A 48 -8.93 -21.31 -15.92
CA ILE A 48 -8.46 -21.95 -17.15
C ILE A 48 -9.45 -21.68 -18.28
N GLN A 49 -10.73 -21.97 -18.07
CA GLN A 49 -11.79 -21.76 -19.08
C GLN A 49 -11.87 -20.28 -19.54
N ARG A 50 -11.74 -19.34 -18.62
CA ARG A 50 -11.72 -17.90 -18.94
C ARG A 50 -10.54 -17.54 -19.84
N LEU A 51 -9.34 -18.01 -19.51
CA LEU A 51 -8.14 -17.77 -20.33
C LEU A 51 -8.22 -18.43 -21.70
N GLN A 52 -8.76 -19.66 -21.77
CA GLN A 52 -9.01 -20.32 -23.05
C GLN A 52 -9.98 -19.53 -23.93
N LYS A 53 -11.06 -19.02 -23.35
CA LYS A 53 -12.06 -18.22 -24.08
C LYS A 53 -11.51 -16.87 -24.53
N GLU A 54 -10.71 -16.22 -23.70
CA GLU A 54 -10.20 -14.86 -23.95
C GLU A 54 -9.02 -14.85 -24.93
N PHE A 55 -8.08 -15.80 -24.77
CA PHE A 55 -6.80 -15.79 -25.50
C PHE A 55 -6.65 -16.96 -26.50
N GLY A 56 -7.62 -17.89 -26.54
CA GLY A 56 -7.52 -19.08 -27.42
C GLY A 56 -6.44 -20.08 -26.98
N TRP A 57 -5.99 -20.02 -25.73
CA TRP A 57 -4.95 -20.90 -25.22
C TRP A 57 -5.46 -22.31 -24.95
N ASN A 58 -4.57 -23.31 -25.06
CA ASN A 58 -4.89 -24.64 -24.56
C ASN A 58 -4.81 -24.69 -23.03
N GLU A 59 -5.33 -25.76 -22.44
CA GLU A 59 -5.38 -25.94 -20.99
C GLU A 59 -4.00 -25.82 -20.33
N LYS A 60 -2.98 -26.44 -20.92
CA LYS A 60 -1.59 -26.41 -20.41
C LYS A 60 -1.02 -24.98 -20.37
N GLN A 61 -1.26 -24.21 -21.42
CA GLN A 61 -0.81 -22.81 -21.49
C GLN A 61 -1.54 -21.95 -20.46
N ALA A 62 -2.85 -22.14 -20.33
CA ALA A 62 -3.65 -21.41 -19.33
C ALA A 62 -3.21 -21.72 -17.91
N LEU A 63 -3.02 -23.01 -17.59
CA LEU A 63 -2.57 -23.47 -16.27
C LEU A 63 -1.18 -22.91 -15.93
N GLN A 64 -0.22 -23.01 -16.85
CA GLN A 64 1.12 -22.46 -16.65
C GLN A 64 1.05 -20.96 -16.34
N ARG A 65 0.25 -20.20 -17.09
CA ARG A 65 0.10 -18.76 -16.88
C ARG A 65 -0.52 -18.42 -15.53
N ILE A 66 -1.48 -19.22 -15.06
CA ILE A 66 -2.09 -19.09 -13.73
C ILE A 66 -1.03 -19.28 -12.65
N GLN A 67 -0.27 -20.37 -12.72
CA GLN A 67 0.76 -20.70 -11.73
C GLN A 67 1.85 -19.64 -11.65
N GLU A 68 2.35 -19.19 -12.79
CA GLU A 68 3.35 -18.11 -12.87
C GLU A 68 2.81 -16.81 -12.25
N SER A 69 1.58 -16.44 -12.59
CA SER A 69 0.95 -15.22 -12.08
C SER A 69 0.72 -15.27 -10.58
N ASP A 70 0.26 -16.41 -10.05
CA ASP A 70 -0.01 -16.57 -8.63
C ASP A 70 1.30 -16.58 -7.82
N THR A 71 2.33 -17.29 -8.30
CA THR A 71 3.65 -17.33 -7.68
C THR A 71 4.27 -15.92 -7.63
N ASN A 72 4.24 -15.20 -8.75
CA ASN A 72 4.77 -13.84 -8.83
C ASN A 72 4.02 -12.88 -7.90
N ARG A 73 2.70 -13.00 -7.82
CA ARG A 73 1.85 -12.18 -6.96
C ARG A 73 2.12 -12.44 -5.49
N GLN A 74 2.19 -13.72 -5.10
CA GLN A 74 2.52 -14.11 -3.73
C GLN A 74 3.92 -13.65 -3.35
N GLY A 75 4.92 -13.89 -4.20
CA GLY A 75 6.29 -13.45 -3.99
C GLY A 75 6.41 -11.93 -3.83
N TYR A 76 5.70 -11.16 -4.65
CA TYR A 76 5.65 -9.71 -4.54
C TYR A 76 5.14 -9.25 -3.15
N HIS A 77 3.99 -9.78 -2.71
CA HIS A 77 3.40 -9.35 -1.45
C HIS A 77 4.19 -9.83 -0.23
N SER A 78 4.71 -11.05 -0.28
CA SER A 78 5.59 -11.56 0.77
C SER A 78 6.87 -10.73 0.90
N SER A 79 7.53 -10.42 -0.22
CA SER A 79 8.80 -9.70 -0.21
C SER A 79 8.70 -8.23 0.19
N PHE A 80 7.65 -7.52 -0.27
CA PHE A 80 7.52 -6.09 -0.05
C PHE A 80 6.70 -5.72 1.18
N TYR A 81 5.76 -6.57 1.58
CA TYR A 81 4.80 -6.26 2.65
C TYR A 81 4.78 -7.29 3.77
N ASN A 82 5.50 -8.39 3.62
CA ASN A 82 5.47 -9.53 4.56
C ASN A 82 4.03 -10.01 4.84
N VAL A 83 3.21 -10.13 3.79
CA VAL A 83 1.78 -10.47 3.88
C VAL A 83 1.48 -11.67 3.00
N ASP A 84 0.70 -12.63 3.53
CA ASP A 84 0.04 -13.65 2.71
C ASP A 84 -1.23 -13.06 2.09
N ILE A 85 -1.23 -12.96 0.77
CA ILE A 85 -2.40 -12.47 0.02
C ILE A 85 -3.58 -13.43 0.06
N ASN A 86 -3.38 -14.68 0.47
CA ASN A 86 -4.45 -15.68 0.55
C ASN A 86 -5.18 -15.62 1.90
N ASP A 87 -4.61 -14.95 2.89
CA ASP A 87 -5.25 -14.78 4.17
C ASP A 87 -6.42 -13.78 4.06
N SER A 88 -7.63 -14.29 4.29
CA SER A 88 -8.87 -13.53 4.18
C SER A 88 -8.99 -12.39 5.17
N VAL A 89 -8.26 -12.41 6.29
CA VAL A 89 -8.26 -11.32 7.29
C VAL A 89 -7.73 -9.99 6.75
N ASN A 90 -7.04 -10.00 5.61
CA ASN A 90 -6.52 -8.81 4.96
C ASN A 90 -7.57 -8.04 4.13
N TYR A 91 -8.79 -8.58 4.00
CA TYR A 91 -9.81 -8.04 3.10
C TYR A 91 -11.13 -7.84 3.82
N HIS A 92 -11.89 -6.83 3.42
CA HIS A 92 -13.25 -6.61 3.90
C HIS A 92 -14.22 -7.61 3.29
N LEU A 93 -14.01 -8.00 2.02
CA LEU A 93 -14.78 -8.99 1.30
C LEU A 93 -13.86 -9.92 0.49
N VAL A 94 -14.18 -11.22 0.51
CA VAL A 94 -13.61 -12.21 -0.42
C VAL A 94 -14.75 -12.80 -1.22
N LEU A 95 -14.79 -12.58 -2.54
CA LEU A 95 -15.85 -13.03 -3.40
C LEU A 95 -15.35 -14.10 -4.38
N ASN A 96 -16.06 -15.23 -4.44
CA ASN A 96 -15.73 -16.30 -5.36
C ASN A 96 -16.53 -16.16 -6.66
N THR A 97 -15.88 -15.64 -7.68
CA THR A 97 -16.45 -15.39 -9.01
C THR A 97 -16.65 -16.68 -9.82
N GLY A 98 -16.28 -17.85 -9.28
CA GLY A 98 -16.62 -19.13 -9.87
C GLY A 98 -18.04 -19.58 -9.53
N TYR A 99 -18.61 -19.08 -8.42
CA TYR A 99 -19.98 -19.36 -7.99
C TYR A 99 -20.92 -18.19 -8.19
N LEU A 100 -20.39 -16.96 -8.11
CA LEU A 100 -21.17 -15.74 -8.27
C LEU A 100 -20.92 -15.16 -9.67
N PRO A 101 -21.96 -14.76 -10.41
CA PRO A 101 -21.82 -13.92 -11.60
C PRO A 101 -21.03 -12.65 -11.30
N ILE A 102 -20.33 -12.13 -12.30
CA ILE A 102 -19.51 -10.91 -12.13
C ILE A 102 -20.39 -9.70 -11.81
N GLU A 103 -21.55 -9.63 -12.42
CA GLU A 103 -22.54 -8.58 -12.22
C GLU A 103 -23.05 -8.57 -10.77
N ASP A 104 -23.37 -9.74 -10.21
CA ASP A 104 -23.79 -9.89 -8.82
C ASP A 104 -22.66 -9.50 -7.85
N CYS A 105 -21.43 -9.88 -8.15
CA CYS A 105 -20.27 -9.44 -7.37
C CYS A 105 -20.14 -7.91 -7.36
N ALA A 106 -20.33 -7.26 -8.50
CA ALA A 106 -20.25 -5.81 -8.62
C ALA A 106 -21.36 -5.12 -7.83
N GLU A 107 -22.59 -5.64 -7.87
CA GLU A 107 -23.73 -5.11 -7.10
C GLU A 107 -23.51 -5.28 -5.58
N LEU A 108 -23.02 -6.45 -5.14
CA LEU A 108 -22.67 -6.70 -3.74
C LEU A 108 -21.60 -5.70 -3.24
N ILE A 109 -20.55 -5.49 -4.03
CA ILE A 109 -19.51 -4.52 -3.71
C ILE A 109 -20.10 -3.11 -3.59
N ALA A 110 -20.87 -2.68 -4.59
CA ALA A 110 -21.45 -1.34 -4.61
C ALA A 110 -22.41 -1.10 -3.42
N THR A 111 -23.21 -2.11 -3.08
CA THR A 111 -24.11 -2.07 -1.92
C THR A 111 -23.33 -2.01 -0.61
N TYR A 112 -22.29 -2.83 -0.46
CA TYR A 112 -21.43 -2.84 0.72
C TYR A 112 -20.74 -1.48 0.92
N VAL A 113 -20.15 -0.90 -0.13
CA VAL A 113 -19.50 0.40 -0.09
C VAL A 113 -20.49 1.48 0.39
N LYS A 114 -21.70 1.54 -0.21
CA LYS A 114 -22.75 2.50 0.18
C LYS A 114 -23.19 2.36 1.64
N THR A 115 -23.15 1.13 2.17
CA THR A 115 -23.58 0.87 3.56
C THR A 115 -22.49 1.22 4.56
N ILE A 116 -21.22 1.00 4.23
CA ILE A 116 -20.12 1.10 5.19
C ILE A 116 -19.47 2.49 5.18
N ILE A 117 -19.41 3.15 4.01
CA ILE A 117 -18.81 4.48 3.89
C ILE A 117 -19.85 5.53 4.24
N THR A 118 -19.78 6.03 5.48
CA THR A 118 -20.53 7.19 5.94
C THR A 118 -19.81 8.49 5.53
N PRO A 119 -20.53 9.64 5.47
CA PRO A 119 -19.88 10.93 5.23
C PRO A 119 -18.70 11.22 6.18
N GLU A 120 -18.85 10.89 7.45
CA GLU A 120 -17.79 11.05 8.45
C GLU A 120 -16.55 10.18 8.13
N LYS A 121 -16.77 8.91 7.77
CA LYS A 121 -15.65 8.03 7.35
C LYS A 121 -14.99 8.53 6.08
N ASP A 122 -15.77 9.09 5.15
CA ASP A 122 -15.21 9.63 3.91
C ASP A 122 -14.34 10.86 4.16
N ASP A 123 -14.76 11.76 5.04
CA ASP A 123 -13.97 12.92 5.45
C ASP A 123 -12.68 12.51 6.16
N LEU A 124 -12.77 11.61 7.14
CA LEU A 124 -11.60 11.09 7.86
C LEU A 124 -10.64 10.35 6.92
N GLY A 125 -11.17 9.53 6.02
CA GLY A 125 -10.38 8.81 5.05
C GLY A 125 -9.69 9.72 4.04
N THR A 126 -10.39 10.75 3.57
CA THR A 126 -9.83 11.77 2.70
C THR A 126 -8.64 12.46 3.36
N LYS A 127 -8.84 12.95 4.59
CA LYS A 127 -7.76 13.58 5.35
C LYS A 127 -6.57 12.63 5.56
N LYS A 128 -6.83 11.38 5.93
CA LYS A 128 -5.75 10.38 6.11
C LYS A 128 -4.95 10.15 4.83
N VAL A 129 -5.61 10.07 3.67
CA VAL A 129 -4.93 9.93 2.37
C VAL A 129 -4.07 11.16 2.05
N GLU A 130 -4.58 12.37 2.30
CA GLU A 130 -3.84 13.61 2.10
C GLU A 130 -2.58 13.65 2.98
N ASP A 131 -2.72 13.31 4.26
CA ASP A 131 -1.60 13.25 5.21
C ASP A 131 -0.56 12.19 4.78
N MET A 132 -1.01 10.98 4.39
CA MET A 132 -0.13 9.92 3.89
C MET A 132 0.60 10.32 2.60
N LEU A 133 -0.10 10.98 1.67
CA LEU A 133 0.49 11.45 0.42
C LEU A 133 1.55 12.54 0.69
N LEU A 134 1.27 13.46 1.61
CA LEU A 134 2.24 14.48 2.04
C LEU A 134 3.47 13.83 2.67
N CYS A 135 3.28 12.88 3.59
CA CYS A 135 4.37 12.11 4.18
C CYS A 135 5.22 11.42 3.10
N GLN A 136 4.58 10.72 2.16
CA GLN A 136 5.31 10.01 1.10
C GLN A 136 6.08 10.96 0.18
N LYS A 137 5.56 12.16 -0.11
CA LYS A 137 6.29 13.20 -0.85
C LYS A 137 7.56 13.62 -0.12
N ILE A 138 7.47 13.88 1.16
CA ILE A 138 8.61 14.25 1.99
C ILE A 138 9.64 13.12 2.05
N ILE A 139 9.20 11.89 2.29
CA ILE A 139 10.10 10.72 2.30
C ILE A 139 10.81 10.55 0.95
N ASN A 140 10.09 10.71 -0.16
CA ASN A 140 10.70 10.63 -1.49
C ASN A 140 11.77 11.72 -1.69
N LYS A 141 11.55 12.95 -1.23
CA LYS A 141 12.57 14.01 -1.26
C LYS A 141 13.78 13.66 -0.42
N LEU A 142 13.59 13.19 0.81
CA LEU A 142 14.70 12.77 1.69
C LEU A 142 15.56 11.69 1.03
N VAL A 143 14.91 10.67 0.45
CA VAL A 143 15.61 9.50 -0.10
C VAL A 143 16.25 9.80 -1.45
N PHE A 144 15.53 10.46 -2.38
CA PHE A 144 15.95 10.55 -3.77
C PHE A 144 16.64 11.88 -4.10
N GLU A 145 16.24 12.99 -3.49
CA GLU A 145 16.84 14.29 -3.75
C GLU A 145 18.00 14.58 -2.79
N HIS A 146 17.81 14.29 -1.50
CA HIS A 146 18.80 14.58 -0.47
C HIS A 146 19.66 13.38 -0.07
N GLN A 147 19.38 12.17 -0.59
CA GLN A 147 20.12 10.94 -0.34
C GLN A 147 20.33 10.66 1.17
N VAL A 148 19.33 11.00 1.98
CA VAL A 148 19.36 10.75 3.43
C VAL A 148 19.31 9.25 3.69
N ASN A 149 20.32 8.72 4.38
CA ASN A 149 20.45 7.30 4.68
C ASN A 149 19.77 6.94 6.01
N ILE A 150 18.48 6.72 5.98
CA ILE A 150 17.68 6.18 7.09
C ILE A 150 16.98 4.93 6.56
N GLU A 151 17.25 3.79 7.19
CA GLU A 151 16.64 2.52 6.84
C GLU A 151 15.18 2.48 7.32
N PHE A 152 14.30 1.81 6.55
CA PHE A 152 12.86 1.71 6.85
C PHE A 152 12.20 3.07 7.09
N VAL A 153 12.72 4.11 6.44
CA VAL A 153 12.23 5.48 6.62
C VAL A 153 10.78 5.63 6.21
N HIS A 154 9.97 6.16 7.09
CA HIS A 154 8.59 6.56 6.81
C HIS A 154 8.19 7.77 7.67
N GLY A 155 7.09 8.41 7.30
CA GLY A 155 6.55 9.56 8.01
C GLY A 155 5.09 9.33 8.38
N GLU A 156 4.68 9.91 9.49
CA GLU A 156 3.30 9.97 9.92
C GLU A 156 2.94 11.39 10.36
N ILE A 157 1.69 11.79 10.13
CA ILE A 157 1.17 13.07 10.61
C ILE A 157 0.10 12.80 11.65
N GLU A 158 0.31 13.34 12.86
CA GLU A 158 -0.64 13.35 13.95
C GLU A 158 -0.75 14.78 14.51
N ASP A 159 -1.96 15.30 14.63
CA ASP A 159 -2.25 16.62 15.22
C ASP A 159 -1.28 17.72 14.75
N ASN A 160 -1.11 17.87 13.44
CA ASN A 160 -0.19 18.85 12.82
C ASN A 160 1.29 18.62 13.16
N THR A 161 1.65 17.41 13.60
CA THR A 161 3.03 17.02 13.87
C THR A 161 3.47 15.97 12.85
N PHE A 162 4.52 16.24 12.09
CA PHE A 162 5.18 15.24 11.26
C PHE A 162 6.16 14.45 12.12
N ILE A 163 5.97 13.13 12.17
CA ILE A 163 6.81 12.19 12.93
C ILE A 163 7.64 11.39 11.93
N LEU A 164 8.96 11.59 11.94
CA LEU A 164 9.90 10.80 11.14
C LEU A 164 10.25 9.51 11.88
N GLN A 165 10.11 8.37 11.21
CA GLN A 165 10.42 7.05 11.77
C GLN A 165 11.42 6.32 10.87
N GLY A 166 12.15 5.37 11.46
CA GLY A 166 13.14 4.55 10.75
C GLY A 166 14.30 4.15 11.64
N VAL A 167 15.40 3.72 11.02
CA VAL A 167 16.63 3.33 11.72
C VAL A 167 17.81 4.05 11.07
N SER A 168 18.69 4.65 11.86
CA SER A 168 19.90 5.33 11.39
C SER A 168 21.11 4.91 12.22
N GLN A 169 22.28 4.98 11.62
CA GLN A 169 23.56 4.77 12.33
C GLN A 169 24.17 6.11 12.81
N SER A 170 23.53 7.23 12.55
CA SER A 170 24.08 8.56 12.85
C SER A 170 23.01 9.54 13.27
N GLU A 171 23.19 10.18 14.43
CA GLU A 171 22.35 11.30 14.87
C GLU A 171 22.40 12.48 13.89
N GLY A 172 23.57 12.78 13.31
CA GLY A 172 23.72 13.86 12.36
C GLY A 172 22.88 13.69 11.09
N VAL A 173 22.68 12.44 10.65
CA VAL A 173 21.77 12.13 9.52
C VAL A 173 20.32 12.41 9.90
N VAL A 174 19.92 12.05 11.12
CA VAL A 174 18.57 12.33 11.63
C VAL A 174 18.32 13.83 11.73
N GLU A 175 19.27 14.59 12.31
CA GLU A 175 19.17 16.05 12.38
C GLU A 175 19.10 16.71 11.00
N GLN A 176 19.88 16.23 10.03
CA GLN A 176 19.80 16.69 8.64
C GLN A 176 18.38 16.47 8.08
N ALA A 177 17.84 15.27 8.26
CA ALA A 177 16.48 14.96 7.80
C ALA A 177 15.44 15.90 8.43
N LEU A 178 15.50 16.11 9.74
CA LEU A 178 14.58 17.01 10.46
C LEU A 178 14.66 18.46 9.96
N ARG A 179 15.87 18.97 9.67
CA ARG A 179 16.05 20.31 9.08
C ARG A 179 15.40 20.42 7.70
N ILE A 180 15.56 19.39 6.86
CA ILE A 180 14.94 19.35 5.53
C ILE A 180 13.43 19.34 5.67
N ILE A 181 12.88 18.43 6.50
CA ILE A 181 11.43 18.34 6.73
C ILE A 181 10.88 19.69 7.21
N LYS A 182 11.51 20.32 8.18
CA LYS A 182 11.06 21.61 8.73
C LYS A 182 11.05 22.73 7.69
N LYS A 183 11.99 22.69 6.73
CA LYS A 183 12.02 23.64 5.62
C LYS A 183 10.87 23.40 4.62
N GLU A 184 10.55 22.13 4.35
CA GLU A 184 9.46 21.73 3.44
C GLU A 184 8.07 21.92 4.05
N LEU A 185 7.97 21.76 5.38
CA LEU A 185 6.73 21.82 6.15
C LEU A 185 6.83 22.87 7.27
N PRO A 186 6.91 24.17 6.95
CA PRO A 186 7.12 25.23 7.94
C PRO A 186 6.00 25.33 8.98
N ASP A 187 4.75 24.96 8.59
CA ASP A 187 3.56 25.03 9.45
C ASP A 187 3.38 23.83 10.35
N TYR A 188 4.17 22.76 10.16
CA TYR A 188 4.10 21.55 10.97
C TYR A 188 5.13 21.56 12.08
N GLN A 189 4.78 20.96 13.22
CA GLN A 189 5.79 20.51 14.17
C GLN A 189 6.50 19.28 13.57
N VAL A 190 7.79 19.12 13.87
CA VAL A 190 8.58 17.99 13.35
C VAL A 190 9.23 17.28 14.53
N LYS A 191 8.99 15.97 14.63
CA LYS A 191 9.57 15.10 15.67
C LYS A 191 10.27 13.92 15.03
N SER A 192 11.25 13.36 15.73
CA SER A 192 11.91 12.10 15.36
C SER A 192 11.49 10.99 16.31
N ALA A 193 11.14 9.85 15.72
CA ALA A 193 11.07 8.54 16.36
C ALA A 193 12.03 7.56 15.65
N VAL A 194 13.10 8.08 15.03
CA VAL A 194 14.15 7.29 14.40
C VAL A 194 15.01 6.66 15.49
N SER A 195 15.18 5.33 15.43
CA SER A 195 16.11 4.61 16.29
C SER A 195 17.54 4.80 15.80
N VAL A 196 18.44 5.30 16.64
CA VAL A 196 19.86 5.41 16.31
C VAL A 196 20.60 4.21 16.88
N ILE A 197 21.20 3.41 15.99
CA ILE A 197 21.95 2.19 16.35
C ILE A 197 23.43 2.48 16.12
N HIS A 198 24.23 2.50 17.20
CA HIS A 198 25.68 2.59 17.10
C HIS A 198 26.28 1.21 16.81
N ASP A 199 26.94 1.07 15.67
CA ASP A 199 27.65 -0.17 15.33
C ASP A 199 28.95 -0.29 16.17
N PHE A 200 28.89 -1.07 17.25
CA PHE A 200 30.04 -1.34 18.14
C PHE A 200 31.09 -2.30 17.52
N LYS A 201 31.09 -2.50 16.20
CA LYS A 201 32.04 -3.43 15.53
C LYS A 201 33.39 -2.82 15.20
N SER A 202 33.97 -2.00 16.03
CA SER A 202 35.33 -1.50 15.83
C SER A 202 36.18 -1.51 17.09
N PHE A 203 36.34 -2.69 17.69
CA PHE A 203 37.48 -2.97 18.55
C PHE A 203 37.88 -4.43 18.35
N LYS A 204 38.69 -4.70 17.32
CA LYS A 204 39.64 -5.78 17.28
C LYS A 204 40.94 -5.26 16.69
#